data_5dce7b0c208680a9a04a39a1ed26c723
#
_entry.id   5dce7b0c208680a9a04a39a1ed26c723
#
_cell.length_a   1.000
_cell.length_b   1.000
_cell.length_c   1.000
_cell.angle_alpha   90.00
_cell.angle_beta   90.00
_cell.angle_gamma   90.00
#
_symmetry.space_group_name_H-M   'P 1'
#
loop_
_entity.id
_entity.type
_entity.pdbx_description
1 polymer ?
#
loop_
_entity_poly.entity_id
_entity_poly.type
_entity_poly.pdbx_seq_one_letter_code
_entity_poly.pdbx_strand_id
1 'polypeptide(L)'
;MNNNQNRCGCGGQPTVMDIERETKENTNFRKEAWTGEHMQVTLMCIPTNCDIGSEIHENADQLVCIVQGCATVSFGATKCSMCDGQRANSGDACLIPAGTWHNITNSGNIPLKVYSVYAPPHHAAGTIQRTKTCDC
;
A
#
# COMPACT_ATOMS: atom_id res chain seq x y z
N MET A 1 -10.38 27.97 -1.27
CA MET A 1 -9.81 27.60 -2.05
C MET A 1 -9.39 26.32 -2.25
N ASN A 2 -9.55 25.68 -2.97
CA ASN A 2 -9.32 24.40 -3.15
C ASN A 2 -8.16 24.22 -3.83
N ASN A 3 -7.36 23.71 -3.50
CA ASN A 3 -6.26 23.43 -4.06
C ASN A 3 -6.06 22.10 -4.35
N ASN A 4 -6.98 21.43 -4.67
CA ASN A 4 -6.81 20.05 -4.85
C ASN A 4 -6.26 19.77 -6.11
N GLN A 5 -6.16 20.67 -6.94
CA GLN A 5 -5.77 20.30 -8.18
C GLN A 5 -4.40 19.84 -8.20
N ASN A 6 -3.65 20.18 -7.31
CA ASN A 6 -2.31 19.75 -7.42
C ASN A 6 -2.00 18.49 -6.93
N ARG A 7 -2.95 17.66 -6.73
CA ARG A 7 -2.64 16.44 -6.22
C ARG A 7 -2.54 15.45 -7.22
N CYS A 8 -2.54 15.63 -8.38
CA CYS A 8 -2.59 14.55 -9.27
C CYS A 8 -1.25 14.11 -9.59
N GLY A 9 -0.51 13.80 -8.73
CA GLY A 9 0.71 13.17 -9.00
C GLY A 9 1.63 13.95 -9.87
N CYS A 10 1.44 15.17 -9.99
CA CYS A 10 2.23 15.82 -10.87
C CYS A 10 3.36 16.38 -10.21
N GLY A 11 4.37 15.75 -10.12
CA GLY A 11 5.56 16.38 -9.82
C GLY A 11 5.98 16.47 -8.40
N GLY A 12 5.30 15.88 -7.55
CA GLY A 12 5.76 15.85 -6.18
C GLY A 12 5.87 17.21 -5.55
N GLN A 13 4.89 18.04 -5.72
CA GLN A 13 4.90 19.32 -5.06
C GLN A 13 4.79 19.14 -3.55
N PRO A 14 5.40 20.01 -2.75
CA PRO A 14 5.25 19.89 -1.30
C PRO A 14 3.77 19.90 -0.93
N THR A 15 3.37 18.97 -0.10
CA THR A 15 1.95 18.75 0.18
C THR A 15 1.76 18.35 1.63
N VAL A 16 0.70 18.85 2.25
CA VAL A 16 0.26 18.38 3.56
C VAL A 16 -1.08 17.69 3.35
N MET A 17 -1.20 16.46 3.81
CA MET A 17 -2.47 15.76 3.70
C MET A 17 -2.77 15.04 5.01
N ASP A 18 -4.04 14.85 5.28
CA ASP A 18 -4.48 14.05 6.41
C ASP A 18 -4.45 12.61 5.91
N ILE A 19 -3.32 11.94 6.06
CA ILE A 19 -3.13 10.67 5.41
C ILE A 19 -4.01 9.58 6.00
N GLU A 20 -4.35 9.67 7.28
CA GLU A 20 -5.26 8.69 7.86
C GLU A 20 -6.64 8.82 7.25
N ARG A 21 -7.13 10.04 7.13
CA ARG A 21 -8.46 10.24 6.54
C ARG A 21 -8.48 9.84 5.07
N GLU A 22 -7.45 10.24 4.32
CA GLU A 22 -7.39 9.87 2.91
C GLU A 22 -7.39 8.35 2.76
N THR A 23 -6.69 7.66 3.63
CA THR A 23 -6.63 6.20 3.58
C THR A 23 -7.98 5.60 3.94
N LYS A 24 -8.64 6.12 4.97
CA LYS A 24 -9.94 5.58 5.37
C LYS A 24 -11.01 5.82 4.33
N GLU A 25 -10.93 6.94 3.64
CA GLU A 25 -11.94 7.26 2.64
C GLU A 25 -11.67 6.60 1.30
N ASN A 26 -10.48 6.06 1.08
CA ASN A 26 -10.17 5.43 -0.19
C ASN A 26 -10.90 4.10 -0.32
N THR A 27 -11.65 3.95 -1.42
CA THR A 27 -12.33 2.69 -1.70
C THR A 27 -11.71 1.97 -2.90
N ASN A 28 -10.67 2.52 -3.49
CA ASN A 28 -10.01 1.86 -4.61
C ASN A 28 -9.05 0.81 -4.10
N PHE A 29 -8.90 -0.27 -4.83
CA PHE A 29 -7.93 -1.29 -4.46
C PHE A 29 -6.54 -0.64 -4.35
N ARG A 30 -6.16 0.19 -5.32
CA ARG A 30 -4.89 0.92 -5.26
C ARG A 30 -5.08 2.29 -5.88
N LYS A 31 -4.55 3.32 -5.21
CA LYS A 31 -4.62 4.67 -5.71
C LYS A 31 -3.31 5.37 -5.38
N GLU A 32 -2.65 5.96 -6.38
CA GLU A 32 -1.46 6.73 -6.13
C GLU A 32 -1.86 8.06 -5.49
N ALA A 33 -1.25 8.43 -4.38
CA ALA A 33 -1.60 9.65 -3.67
C ALA A 33 -0.59 10.76 -3.87
N TRP A 34 0.68 10.43 -4.00
CA TRP A 34 1.73 11.44 -4.15
C TRP A 34 2.98 10.76 -4.67
N THR A 35 3.67 11.38 -5.60
CA THR A 35 4.90 10.81 -6.14
C THR A 35 5.96 11.90 -6.20
N GLY A 36 7.05 11.69 -5.51
CA GLY A 36 8.21 12.56 -5.55
C GLY A 36 9.33 11.91 -6.33
N GLU A 37 10.50 12.51 -6.25
CA GLU A 37 11.65 11.97 -6.98
C GLU A 37 12.14 10.68 -6.35
N HIS A 38 12.11 10.58 -5.05
CA HIS A 38 12.71 9.44 -4.35
C HIS A 38 11.72 8.67 -3.48
N MET A 39 10.46 9.01 -3.49
CA MET A 39 9.47 8.21 -2.76
C MET A 39 8.08 8.43 -3.32
N GLN A 40 7.19 7.49 -3.02
CA GLN A 40 5.83 7.53 -3.54
C GLN A 40 4.88 7.02 -2.46
N VAL A 41 3.72 7.64 -2.36
CA VAL A 41 2.69 7.23 -1.42
C VAL A 41 1.51 6.67 -2.20
N THR A 42 1.04 5.48 -1.82
CA THR A 42 -0.16 4.89 -2.40
C THR A 42 -1.12 4.48 -1.29
N LEU A 43 -2.39 4.44 -1.61
CA LEU A 43 -3.43 4.02 -0.69
C LEU A 43 -4.06 2.75 -1.23
N MET A 44 -4.42 1.83 -0.35
CA MET A 44 -5.09 0.60 -0.77
C MET A 44 -6.27 0.28 0.13
N CYS A 45 -7.31 -0.26 -0.49
CA CYS A 45 -8.45 -0.80 0.21
C CYS A 45 -8.57 -2.26 -0.24
N ILE A 46 -8.34 -3.19 0.68
CA ILE A 46 -8.30 -4.61 0.36
C ILE A 46 -9.54 -5.25 0.95
N PRO A 47 -10.43 -5.80 0.11
CA PRO A 47 -11.68 -6.39 0.60
C PRO A 47 -11.42 -7.58 1.52
N THR A 48 -12.43 -7.97 2.27
CA THR A 48 -12.32 -9.17 3.11
C THR A 48 -12.06 -10.37 2.23
N ASN A 49 -11.31 -11.31 2.76
CA ASN A 49 -10.96 -12.56 2.08
C ASN A 49 -10.08 -12.32 0.85
N CYS A 50 -9.43 -11.19 0.76
CA CYS A 50 -8.54 -10.89 -0.35
C CYS A 50 -7.15 -10.55 0.16
N ASP A 51 -6.19 -10.54 -0.74
CA ASP A 51 -4.83 -10.17 -0.43
C ASP A 51 -4.28 -9.31 -1.56
N ILE A 52 -3.05 -8.83 -1.41
CA ILE A 52 -2.44 -8.07 -2.47
C ILE A 52 -1.76 -8.97 -3.50
N GLY A 53 -1.57 -10.24 -3.17
CA GLY A 53 -0.80 -11.16 -3.99
C GLY A 53 0.68 -11.12 -3.59
N SER A 54 1.37 -12.22 -3.79
CA SER A 54 2.79 -12.27 -3.44
C SER A 54 3.58 -11.39 -4.39
N GLU A 55 4.37 -10.49 -3.84
CA GLU A 55 5.10 -9.48 -4.61
C GLU A 55 6.54 -9.39 -4.14
N ILE A 56 7.40 -8.90 -5.01
CA ILE A 56 8.76 -8.55 -4.65
C ILE A 56 9.08 -7.26 -5.37
N HIS A 57 9.75 -6.34 -4.69
CA HIS A 57 10.21 -5.10 -5.30
C HIS A 57 11.72 -5.10 -5.19
N GLU A 58 12.40 -5.38 -6.31
CA GLU A 58 13.84 -5.61 -6.27
C GLU A 58 14.62 -4.34 -5.97
N ASN A 59 14.11 -3.20 -6.35
CA ASN A 59 14.84 -1.96 -6.24
C ASN A 59 14.17 -0.91 -5.37
N ALA A 60 13.25 -1.30 -4.54
CA ALA A 60 12.54 -0.34 -3.69
C ALA A 60 12.28 -0.93 -2.31
N ASP A 61 12.54 -0.15 -1.29
CA ASP A 61 12.05 -0.47 0.04
C ASP A 61 10.60 -0.03 0.15
N GLN A 62 9.86 -0.65 1.02
CA GLN A 62 8.44 -0.34 1.17
C GLN A 62 8.06 -0.29 2.64
N LEU A 63 7.28 0.71 3.01
CA LEU A 63 6.67 0.81 4.32
C LEU A 63 5.17 0.69 4.11
N VAL A 64 4.49 -0.16 4.86
CA VAL A 64 3.04 -0.28 4.79
C VAL A 64 2.48 0.01 6.17
N CYS A 65 1.59 0.98 6.27
CA CYS A 65 0.97 1.34 7.53
C CYS A 65 -0.49 0.93 7.51
N ILE A 66 -0.90 0.19 8.52
CA ILE A 66 -2.30 -0.25 8.64
C ILE A 66 -3.08 0.84 9.32
N VAL A 67 -4.13 1.31 8.67
CA VAL A 67 -4.98 2.36 9.23
C VAL A 67 -6.29 1.76 9.75
N GLN A 68 -6.82 0.76 9.07
CA GLN A 68 -8.08 0.14 9.48
C GLN A 68 -8.02 -1.35 9.21
N GLY A 69 -8.45 -2.15 10.13
CA GLY A 69 -8.60 -3.59 9.93
C GLY A 69 -7.44 -4.40 10.48
N CYS A 70 -7.44 -5.67 10.15
CA CYS A 70 -6.42 -6.63 10.58
C CYS A 70 -5.82 -7.30 9.38
N ALA A 71 -4.51 -7.42 9.39
CA ALA A 71 -3.79 -8.05 8.30
C ALA A 71 -2.92 -9.18 8.80
N THR A 72 -2.61 -10.10 7.92
CA THR A 72 -1.57 -11.09 8.13
C THR A 72 -0.52 -10.84 7.06
N VAL A 73 0.73 -10.67 7.48
CA VAL A 73 1.81 -10.29 6.59
C VAL A 73 2.84 -11.40 6.58
N SER A 74 3.22 -11.85 5.39
CA SER A 74 4.21 -12.91 5.22
C SER A 74 5.41 -12.38 4.46
N PHE A 75 6.60 -12.84 4.83
CA PHE A 75 7.85 -12.42 4.20
C PHE A 75 8.69 -13.65 3.88
N GLY A 76 9.54 -13.57 2.87
CA GLY A 76 10.48 -14.63 2.58
C GLY A 76 11.51 -14.23 1.53
N ALA A 77 12.59 -15.00 1.47
CA ALA A 77 13.63 -14.78 0.47
C ALA A 77 13.17 -15.25 -0.91
N THR A 78 12.29 -16.23 -0.97
CA THR A 78 11.69 -16.69 -2.22
C THR A 78 10.20 -16.76 -2.06
N LYS A 79 9.50 -16.81 -3.19
CA LYS A 79 8.05 -16.85 -3.16
C LYS A 79 7.54 -18.10 -2.42
N CYS A 80 8.25 -19.20 -2.54
CA CYS A 80 7.82 -20.43 -1.91
C CYS A 80 8.24 -20.57 -0.46
N SER A 81 9.12 -19.71 0.02
CA SER A 81 9.63 -19.84 1.36
C SER A 81 9.17 -18.73 2.27
N MET A 82 8.06 -18.08 1.95
CA MET A 82 7.55 -17.06 2.85
C MET A 82 7.09 -17.69 4.15
N CYS A 83 7.45 -17.04 5.25
CA CYS A 83 7.12 -17.60 6.57
C CYS A 83 5.64 -17.49 6.83
N ASP A 84 5.20 -18.14 7.88
CA ASP A 84 3.84 -18.00 8.35
C ASP A 84 3.62 -16.53 8.69
N GLY A 85 2.44 -16.05 8.50
CA GLY A 85 2.18 -14.64 8.60
C GLY A 85 2.24 -14.10 10.02
N GLN A 86 2.60 -12.85 10.12
CA GLN A 86 2.54 -12.10 11.35
C GLN A 86 1.32 -11.20 11.31
N ARG A 87 0.71 -10.96 12.45
CA ARG A 87 -0.42 -10.07 12.49
C ARG A 87 0.00 -8.64 12.49
N ALA A 88 -0.73 -7.80 11.79
CA ALA A 88 -0.54 -6.37 11.80
C ALA A 88 -1.92 -5.73 11.92
N ASN A 89 -2.08 -4.84 12.87
CA ASN A 89 -3.36 -4.20 13.15
C ASN A 89 -3.24 -2.69 12.96
N SER A 90 -4.36 -2.00 13.07
CA SER A 90 -4.37 -0.55 12.95
C SER A 90 -3.32 0.08 13.86
N GLY A 91 -2.49 0.92 13.30
CA GLY A 91 -1.38 1.55 14.00
C GLY A 91 -0.05 0.87 13.78
N ASP A 92 -0.03 -0.32 13.21
CA ASP A 92 1.23 -1.03 12.96
C ASP A 92 1.81 -0.67 11.61
N ALA A 93 3.12 -0.79 11.50
CA ALA A 93 3.83 -0.58 10.25
C ALA A 93 4.59 -1.83 9.87
N CYS A 94 4.56 -2.16 8.58
CA CYS A 94 5.32 -3.26 8.02
C CYS A 94 6.48 -2.66 7.24
N LEU A 95 7.70 -3.07 7.56
CA LEU A 95 8.89 -2.52 6.89
C LEU A 95 9.47 -3.62 6.04
N ILE A 96 9.51 -3.41 4.74
CA ILE A 96 9.84 -4.45 3.78
C ILE A 96 11.03 -4.00 2.96
N PRO A 97 12.21 -4.60 3.17
CA PRO A 97 13.39 -4.19 2.40
C PRO A 97 13.29 -4.66 0.95
N ALA A 98 14.00 -3.97 0.08
CA ALA A 98 14.08 -4.36 -1.32
C ALA A 98 14.52 -5.82 -1.42
N GLY A 99 13.98 -6.53 -2.38
CA GLY A 99 14.36 -7.92 -2.63
C GLY A 99 13.69 -8.92 -1.70
N THR A 100 12.69 -8.53 -0.93
CA THR A 100 11.99 -9.44 -0.03
C THR A 100 10.61 -9.76 -0.60
N TRP A 101 10.33 -11.05 -0.79
CA TRP A 101 8.98 -11.48 -1.17
C TRP A 101 8.04 -11.24 -0.01
N HIS A 102 6.85 -10.76 -0.29
CA HIS A 102 5.88 -10.46 0.75
C HIS A 102 4.46 -10.56 0.23
N ASN A 103 3.53 -10.75 1.14
CA ASN A 103 2.10 -10.72 0.84
C ASN A 103 1.39 -10.19 2.07
N ILE A 104 0.33 -9.43 1.84
CA ILE A 104 -0.50 -8.88 2.89
C ILE A 104 -1.93 -9.36 2.62
N THR A 105 -2.50 -10.06 3.58
CA THR A 105 -3.83 -10.63 3.46
C THR A 105 -4.76 -9.93 4.45
N ASN A 106 -5.97 -9.62 4.01
CA ASN A 106 -6.98 -9.13 4.93
C ASN A 106 -7.49 -10.32 5.74
N SER A 107 -7.08 -10.39 7.00
CA SER A 107 -7.50 -11.48 7.87
C SER A 107 -8.60 -11.04 8.83
N GLY A 108 -9.17 -9.87 8.64
CA GLY A 108 -10.28 -9.40 9.46
C GLY A 108 -11.60 -9.54 8.75
N ASN A 109 -12.61 -8.86 9.30
CA ASN A 109 -13.95 -8.96 8.72
C ASN A 109 -14.47 -7.59 8.25
N ILE A 110 -13.60 -6.62 8.07
CA ILE A 110 -13.94 -5.34 7.46
C ILE A 110 -12.86 -5.03 6.43
N PRO A 111 -13.08 -4.09 5.52
CA PRO A 111 -12.04 -3.76 4.55
C PRO A 111 -10.75 -3.32 5.23
N LEU A 112 -9.64 -3.80 4.72
CA LEU A 112 -8.32 -3.47 5.23
C LEU A 112 -7.83 -2.24 4.49
N LYS A 113 -7.54 -1.18 5.21
CA LYS A 113 -7.14 0.07 4.58
C LYS A 113 -5.74 0.43 5.05
N VAL A 114 -4.86 0.61 4.08
CA VAL A 114 -3.45 0.83 4.34
C VAL A 114 -2.92 1.92 3.44
N TYR A 115 -1.85 2.57 3.85
CA TYR A 115 -1.08 3.38 2.93
C TYR A 115 0.33 2.82 2.88
N SER A 116 0.98 2.98 1.73
CA SER A 116 2.33 2.50 1.53
C SER A 116 3.21 3.63 1.07
N VAL A 117 4.49 3.54 1.45
CA VAL A 117 5.51 4.43 0.93
C VAL A 117 6.54 3.56 0.24
N TYR A 118 6.80 3.85 -1.03
CA TYR A 118 7.83 3.15 -1.80
C TYR A 118 9.01 4.10 -2.00
N ALA A 119 10.21 3.62 -1.81
CA ALA A 119 11.42 4.42 -2.01
C ALA A 119 12.42 3.60 -2.80
N PRO A 120 12.59 3.90 -4.08
CA PRO A 120 11.99 4.99 -4.86
C PRO A 120 10.58 4.65 -5.37
N PRO A 121 9.96 5.52 -6.13
CA PRO A 121 8.61 5.27 -6.66
C PRO A 121 8.55 3.99 -7.47
N HIS A 122 7.43 3.29 -7.37
CA HIS A 122 7.24 2.00 -8.02
C HIS A 122 6.08 1.99 -9.01
N HIS A 123 4.99 2.67 -8.72
CA HIS A 123 3.83 2.69 -9.60
C HIS A 123 3.83 3.98 -10.42
N ALA A 124 3.17 3.96 -11.56
CA ALA A 124 3.05 5.17 -12.37
C ALA A 124 2.23 6.21 -11.61
N ALA A 125 2.62 7.46 -11.75
CA ALA A 125 1.86 8.55 -11.16
C ALA A 125 0.45 8.54 -11.74
N GLY A 126 -0.54 8.81 -10.92
CA GLY A 126 -1.93 8.80 -11.36
C GLY A 126 -2.58 7.44 -11.38
N THR A 127 -1.89 6.40 -10.95
CA THR A 127 -2.45 5.05 -10.96
C THR A 127 -3.69 4.98 -10.08
N ILE A 128 -4.77 4.43 -10.63
CA ILE A 128 -5.98 4.14 -9.88
C ILE A 128 -6.46 2.78 -10.36
N GLN A 129 -6.53 1.80 -9.44
CA GLN A 129 -7.10 0.50 -9.71
C GLN A 129 -8.29 0.34 -8.79
N ARG A 130 -9.48 0.30 -9.33
CA ARG A 130 -10.68 0.24 -8.50
C ARG A 130 -10.82 -1.11 -7.84
N THR A 131 -10.45 -2.17 -8.54
CA THR A 131 -10.54 -3.52 -8.01
C THR A 131 -9.24 -4.24 -8.33
N LYS A 132 -9.01 -5.34 -7.62
CA LYS A 132 -7.85 -6.16 -7.89
C LYS A 132 -8.04 -6.83 -9.23
N THR A 133 -7.02 -6.73 -10.08
CA THR A 133 -7.21 -7.24 -11.41
C THR A 133 -6.79 -8.67 -11.55
N CYS A 134 -6.15 -9.27 -10.63
CA CYS A 134 -5.77 -10.63 -10.86
C CYS A 134 -6.83 -11.52 -10.37
N ASP A 135 -6.78 -12.72 -10.72
CA ASP A 135 -7.75 -13.60 -10.31
C ASP A 135 -7.38 -14.04 -9.01
N CYS A 136 -7.95 -13.75 -8.12
CA CYS A 136 -7.70 -14.27 -6.82
C CYS A 136 -8.43 -15.49 -6.54
#